data_e621979a62192ddb4f14b581f3a2afa1
#
_entry.id   e621979a62192ddb4f14b581f3a2afa1
#
_cell.length_a   1.000
_cell.length_b   1.000
_cell.length_c   1.000
_cell.angle_alpha   90.00
_cell.angle_beta   90.00
_cell.angle_gamma   90.00
#
_symmetry.space_group_name_H-M   'P 1'
#
loop_
_entity.id
_entity.type
_entity.pdbx_description
1 polymer ?
#
loop_
_entity_poly.entity_id
_entity_poly.type
_entity_poly.pdbx_seq_one_letter_code
_entity_poly.pdbx_strand_id
1 'polypeptide(L)'
;HIPGTNGKGCCSHTIAAVLQSAGYRVGLFTSPHLVDFRERIRINGEMIPEEYVVNFSADHRSFFEPLHPSFFELTTAMAFRYFADQKVDVAVIEVGMGGRLDCTNIIQPDLCIITNIGFDHMQYLGDTLPKIAKEKAGIIKEGVPVVIGRAKGHVKRVFTIKGKKVNAPVIYAQSIAPYNCMDWLSYSQSQELRERLTNIQQTLYESVEVK
;
A
#
# COMPACT_ATOMS: atom_id res chain seq x y z
N HIS A 1 1.18 5.04 -0.71
CA HIS A 1 1.68 4.21 -1.80
C HIS A 1 2.74 3.25 -1.27
N ILE A 2 2.57 1.92 -1.45
CA ILE A 2 3.29 0.91 -0.66
C ILE A 2 3.95 -0.14 -1.55
N PRO A 3 5.23 0.02 -1.95
CA PRO A 3 6.09 -1.03 -2.49
C PRO A 3 6.85 -1.79 -1.39
N GLY A 4 7.41 -2.92 -1.79
CA GLY A 4 8.30 -3.74 -0.96
C GLY A 4 8.54 -5.10 -1.58
N THR A 5 9.46 -5.88 -1.04
CA THR A 5 9.58 -7.28 -1.41
C THR A 5 8.53 -8.10 -0.67
N ASN A 6 8.50 -7.99 0.65
CA ASN A 6 7.54 -8.69 1.51
C ASN A 6 6.76 -7.71 2.38
N GLY A 7 5.58 -8.12 2.86
CA GLY A 7 4.78 -7.38 3.83
C GLY A 7 4.00 -6.19 3.26
N LYS A 8 3.96 -6.00 1.94
CA LYS A 8 3.16 -4.94 1.30
C LYS A 8 1.69 -5.04 1.69
N GLY A 9 1.07 -6.19 1.41
CA GLY A 9 -0.35 -6.43 1.71
C GLY A 9 -0.68 -6.28 3.19
N CYS A 10 0.12 -6.87 4.11
CA CYS A 10 -0.07 -6.69 5.55
C CYS A 10 -0.02 -5.22 5.96
N CYS A 11 0.98 -4.47 5.47
CA CYS A 11 1.11 -3.05 5.74
C CYS A 11 -0.09 -2.26 5.19
N SER A 12 -0.52 -2.58 3.96
CA SER A 12 -1.67 -1.93 3.30
C SER A 12 -2.96 -2.15 4.07
N HIS A 13 -3.26 -3.38 4.48
CA HIS A 13 -4.44 -3.71 5.26
C HIS A 13 -4.43 -3.05 6.65
N THR A 14 -3.28 -3.06 7.33
CA THR A 14 -3.15 -2.42 8.65
C THR A 14 -3.41 -0.92 8.56
N ILE A 15 -2.82 -0.23 7.57
CA ILE A 15 -3.02 1.21 7.40
C ILE A 15 -4.47 1.51 7.02
N ALA A 16 -5.07 0.73 6.11
CA ALA A 16 -6.47 0.89 5.76
C ALA A 16 -7.39 0.72 6.97
N ALA A 17 -7.15 -0.27 7.82
CA ALA A 17 -7.93 -0.49 9.04
C ALA A 17 -7.78 0.67 10.04
N VAL A 18 -6.57 1.21 10.24
CA VAL A 18 -6.33 2.37 11.11
C VAL A 18 -7.07 3.60 10.59
N LEU A 19 -6.97 3.89 9.29
CA LEU A 19 -7.66 5.04 8.68
C LEU A 19 -9.17 4.88 8.75
N GLN A 20 -9.69 3.68 8.50
CA GLN A 20 -11.11 3.37 8.66
C GLN A 20 -11.59 3.56 10.10
N SER A 21 -10.79 3.11 11.08
CA SER A 21 -11.10 3.31 12.52
C SER A 21 -11.06 4.78 12.92
N ALA A 22 -10.32 5.62 12.19
CA ALA A 22 -10.31 7.06 12.36
C ALA A 22 -11.49 7.77 11.67
N GLY A 23 -12.40 7.03 11.04
CA GLY A 23 -13.64 7.54 10.43
C GLY A 23 -13.53 7.88 8.94
N TYR A 24 -12.41 7.62 8.28
CA TYR A 24 -12.26 7.85 6.84
C TYR A 24 -12.95 6.77 6.02
N ARG A 25 -13.47 7.15 4.85
CA ARG A 25 -13.87 6.22 3.81
C ARG A 25 -12.63 5.80 3.02
N VAL A 26 -12.18 4.57 3.21
CA VAL A 26 -10.87 4.11 2.75
C VAL A 26 -11.00 3.18 1.57
N GLY A 27 -10.38 3.54 0.43
CA GLY A 27 -10.11 2.62 -0.67
C GLY A 27 -8.84 1.82 -0.40
N LEU A 28 -8.87 0.51 -0.66
CA LEU A 28 -7.72 -0.37 -0.53
C LEU A 28 -7.52 -1.15 -1.83
N PHE A 29 -6.33 -1.00 -2.43
CA PHE A 29 -5.91 -1.76 -3.60
C PHE A 29 -4.73 -2.65 -3.23
N THR A 30 -4.88 -3.97 -3.41
CA THR A 30 -3.87 -4.98 -3.06
C THR A 30 -3.72 -6.06 -4.13
N SER A 31 -2.61 -6.81 -4.11
CA SER A 31 -2.34 -7.92 -5.01
C SER A 31 -1.35 -8.94 -4.43
N PRO A 32 -1.48 -10.23 -4.81
CA PRO A 32 -2.56 -10.83 -5.58
C PRO A 32 -3.83 -11.05 -4.74
N HIS A 33 -4.91 -11.54 -5.36
CA HIS A 33 -6.05 -12.12 -4.64
C HIS A 33 -5.78 -13.61 -4.33
N LEU A 34 -6.51 -14.17 -3.37
CA LEU A 34 -6.41 -15.58 -2.99
C LEU A 34 -7.51 -16.43 -3.61
N VAL A 35 -8.74 -15.98 -3.60
CA VAL A 35 -9.92 -16.71 -4.08
C VAL A 35 -10.70 -15.90 -5.10
N ASP A 36 -11.07 -14.66 -4.75
CA ASP A 36 -11.93 -13.81 -5.57
C ASP A 36 -11.16 -12.59 -6.08
N PHE A 37 -11.27 -12.33 -7.39
CA PHE A 37 -10.67 -11.14 -8.01
C PHE A 37 -10.98 -9.84 -7.26
N ARG A 38 -12.19 -9.70 -6.74
CA ARG A 38 -12.70 -8.50 -6.06
C ARG A 38 -11.97 -8.19 -4.75
N GLU A 39 -11.24 -9.16 -4.19
CA GLU A 39 -10.37 -8.94 -3.03
C GLU A 39 -9.33 -7.84 -3.27
N ARG A 40 -8.96 -7.61 -4.53
CA ARG A 40 -7.96 -6.59 -4.91
C ARG A 40 -8.44 -5.17 -4.71
N ILE A 41 -9.76 -4.94 -4.69
CA ILE A 41 -10.36 -3.61 -4.67
C ILE A 41 -11.43 -3.59 -3.60
N ARG A 42 -11.17 -2.87 -2.52
CA ARG A 42 -12.08 -2.79 -1.36
C ARG A 42 -12.34 -1.34 -0.97
N ILE A 43 -13.52 -1.08 -0.42
CA ILE A 43 -13.82 0.17 0.29
C ILE A 43 -14.36 -0.18 1.65
N ASN A 44 -13.71 0.33 2.72
CA ASN A 44 -14.05 0.03 4.10
C ASN A 44 -14.18 -1.48 4.39
N GLY A 45 -13.29 -2.28 3.79
CA GLY A 45 -13.28 -3.74 3.91
C GLY A 45 -14.17 -4.49 2.93
N GLU A 46 -15.20 -3.85 2.39
CA GLU A 46 -16.13 -4.46 1.42
C GLU A 46 -15.51 -4.53 0.03
N MET A 47 -15.63 -5.69 -0.62
CA MET A 47 -15.14 -5.91 -1.98
C MET A 47 -15.96 -5.09 -2.99
N ILE A 48 -15.30 -4.68 -4.08
CA ILE A 48 -15.96 -4.07 -5.23
C ILE A 48 -17.13 -4.95 -5.71
N PRO A 49 -18.32 -4.39 -6.00
CA PRO A 49 -19.46 -5.17 -6.50
C PRO A 49 -19.12 -5.84 -7.83
N GLU A 50 -19.61 -7.07 -8.01
CA GLU A 50 -19.45 -7.81 -9.27
C GLU A 50 -20.03 -7.06 -10.46
N GLU A 51 -21.20 -6.47 -10.27
CA GLU A 51 -21.86 -5.64 -11.28
C GLU A 51 -20.95 -4.47 -11.73
N TYR A 52 -20.25 -3.81 -10.79
CA TYR A 52 -19.32 -2.74 -11.17
C TYR A 52 -18.17 -3.25 -12.04
N VAL A 53 -17.61 -4.43 -11.71
CA VAL A 53 -16.54 -5.05 -12.50
C VAL A 53 -17.02 -5.35 -13.93
N VAL A 54 -18.22 -5.91 -14.06
CA VAL A 54 -18.82 -6.23 -15.36
C VAL A 54 -19.09 -4.95 -16.16
N ASN A 55 -19.75 -3.96 -15.57
CA ASN A 55 -20.09 -2.70 -16.23
C ASN A 55 -18.85 -1.92 -16.65
N PHE A 56 -17.86 -1.78 -15.76
CA PHE A 56 -16.59 -1.12 -16.10
C PHE A 56 -15.92 -1.78 -17.31
N SER A 57 -15.89 -3.12 -17.32
CA SER A 57 -15.25 -3.87 -18.41
C SER A 57 -16.01 -3.72 -19.74
N ALA A 58 -17.35 -3.68 -19.69
CA ALA A 58 -18.19 -3.49 -20.87
C ALA A 58 -18.08 -2.07 -21.41
N ASP A 59 -18.24 -1.06 -20.55
CA ASP A 59 -18.31 0.35 -20.93
C ASP A 59 -17.00 0.89 -21.49
N HIS A 60 -15.87 0.37 -21.01
CA HIS A 60 -14.54 0.83 -21.40
C HIS A 60 -13.83 -0.10 -22.39
N ARG A 61 -14.48 -1.17 -22.84
CA ARG A 61 -13.90 -2.18 -23.72
C ARG A 61 -13.30 -1.58 -24.98
N SER A 62 -14.06 -0.73 -25.67
CA SER A 62 -13.64 -0.09 -26.91
C SER A 62 -12.42 0.82 -26.73
N PHE A 63 -12.22 1.38 -25.55
CA PHE A 63 -11.04 2.17 -25.19
C PHE A 63 -9.82 1.30 -24.87
N PHE A 64 -10.00 0.22 -24.11
CA PHE A 64 -8.87 -0.62 -23.68
C PHE A 64 -8.41 -1.62 -24.76
N GLU A 65 -9.34 -2.14 -25.57
CA GLU A 65 -9.03 -3.22 -26.53
C GLU A 65 -7.89 -2.85 -27.51
N PRO A 66 -7.82 -1.64 -28.07
CA PRO A 66 -6.69 -1.24 -28.93
C PRO A 66 -5.36 -1.04 -28.18
N LEU A 67 -5.41 -0.81 -26.86
CA LEU A 67 -4.22 -0.56 -26.03
C LEU A 67 -3.57 -1.85 -25.51
N HIS A 68 -4.28 -2.98 -25.58
CA HIS A 68 -3.84 -4.28 -25.07
C HIS A 68 -3.23 -4.21 -23.65
N PRO A 69 -3.90 -3.58 -22.66
CA PRO A 69 -3.37 -3.47 -21.31
C PRO A 69 -3.17 -4.85 -20.69
N SER A 70 -2.16 -4.97 -19.85
CA SER A 70 -2.01 -6.14 -19.00
C SER A 70 -3.18 -6.24 -18.02
N PHE A 71 -3.40 -7.44 -17.49
CA PHE A 71 -4.41 -7.65 -16.45
C PHE A 71 -4.23 -6.69 -15.24
N PHE A 72 -2.98 -6.44 -14.84
CA PHE A 72 -2.70 -5.57 -13.71
C PHE A 72 -2.98 -4.08 -14.03
N GLU A 73 -2.65 -3.63 -15.22
CA GLU A 73 -2.97 -2.25 -15.67
C GLU A 73 -4.47 -2.01 -15.72
N LEU A 74 -5.24 -2.95 -16.28
CA LEU A 74 -6.69 -2.85 -16.33
C LEU A 74 -7.31 -2.85 -14.93
N THR A 75 -6.81 -3.72 -14.04
CA THR A 75 -7.27 -3.79 -12.65
C THR A 75 -6.95 -2.50 -11.89
N THR A 76 -5.77 -1.91 -12.12
CA THR A 76 -5.37 -0.63 -11.51
C THR A 76 -6.27 0.51 -11.98
N ALA A 77 -6.56 0.59 -13.28
CA ALA A 77 -7.47 1.60 -13.83
C ALA A 77 -8.88 1.47 -13.23
N MET A 78 -9.39 0.23 -13.13
CA MET A 78 -10.69 -0.05 -12.50
C MET A 78 -10.71 0.39 -11.03
N ALA A 79 -9.66 0.08 -10.26
CA ALA A 79 -9.57 0.47 -8.87
C ALA A 79 -9.60 1.99 -8.69
N PHE A 80 -8.80 2.72 -9.46
CA PHE A 80 -8.75 4.18 -9.37
C PHE A 80 -10.08 4.82 -9.78
N ARG A 81 -10.72 4.30 -10.83
CA ARG A 81 -12.04 4.78 -11.24
C ARG A 81 -13.09 4.49 -10.17
N TYR A 82 -13.12 3.28 -9.61
CA TYR A 82 -14.04 2.92 -8.55
C TYR A 82 -13.88 3.79 -7.30
N PHE A 83 -12.65 4.05 -6.87
CA PHE A 83 -12.39 4.92 -5.72
C PHE A 83 -12.85 6.37 -5.98
N ALA A 84 -12.64 6.87 -7.20
CA ALA A 84 -13.13 8.20 -7.59
C ALA A 84 -14.65 8.28 -7.61
N ASP A 85 -15.34 7.30 -8.22
CA ASP A 85 -16.81 7.24 -8.30
C ASP A 85 -17.43 7.13 -6.90
N GLN A 86 -16.80 6.38 -6.01
CA GLN A 86 -17.23 6.17 -4.64
C GLN A 86 -16.77 7.28 -3.67
N LYS A 87 -16.01 8.26 -4.16
CA LYS A 87 -15.53 9.43 -3.40
C LYS A 87 -14.86 9.03 -2.08
N VAL A 88 -13.88 8.10 -2.15
CA VAL A 88 -13.11 7.74 -0.96
C VAL A 88 -12.31 8.95 -0.46
N ASP A 89 -12.18 9.08 0.87
CA ASP A 89 -11.39 10.15 1.47
C ASP A 89 -9.89 9.90 1.29
N VAL A 90 -9.49 8.63 1.32
CA VAL A 90 -8.10 8.21 1.19
C VAL A 90 -8.02 6.84 0.51
N ALA A 91 -7.00 6.64 -0.31
CA ALA A 91 -6.72 5.36 -0.96
C ALA A 91 -5.36 4.81 -0.51
N VAL A 92 -5.34 3.56 -0.06
CA VAL A 92 -4.13 2.80 0.24
C VAL A 92 -3.82 1.92 -0.96
N ILE A 93 -2.72 2.20 -1.64
CA ILE A 93 -2.36 1.59 -2.91
C ILE A 93 -1.10 0.74 -2.77
N GLU A 94 -1.25 -0.57 -2.91
CA GLU A 94 -0.13 -1.50 -2.99
C GLU A 94 0.46 -1.48 -4.41
N VAL A 95 1.79 -1.42 -4.51
CA VAL A 95 2.53 -1.55 -5.77
C VAL A 95 2.56 -3.03 -6.20
N GLY A 96 2.28 -3.31 -7.45
CA GLY A 96 2.36 -4.66 -7.99
C GLY A 96 3.79 -5.19 -8.02
N MET A 97 4.68 -4.51 -8.75
CA MET A 97 6.06 -4.93 -8.89
C MET A 97 7.00 -3.72 -9.01
N GLY A 98 8.14 -3.76 -8.31
CA GLY A 98 9.15 -2.69 -8.40
C GLY A 98 8.66 -1.39 -7.76
N GLY A 99 8.32 -0.42 -8.56
CA GLY A 99 7.78 0.89 -8.16
C GLY A 99 7.89 1.92 -9.28
N ARG A 100 9.08 2.20 -9.78
CA ARG A 100 9.35 3.27 -10.78
C ARG A 100 8.48 3.16 -12.04
N LEU A 101 8.35 1.95 -12.58
CA LEU A 101 7.59 1.65 -13.80
C LEU A 101 6.26 0.93 -13.51
N ASP A 102 5.88 0.81 -12.25
CA ASP A 102 4.60 0.22 -11.90
C ASP A 102 3.44 1.14 -12.34
N CYS A 103 2.37 0.56 -12.88
CA CYS A 103 1.24 1.33 -13.37
C CYS A 103 0.51 2.10 -12.26
N THR A 104 0.69 1.71 -10.99
CA THR A 104 0.18 2.49 -9.85
C THR A 104 0.96 3.78 -9.62
N ASN A 105 2.15 3.95 -10.20
CA ASN A 105 3.04 5.10 -9.94
C ASN A 105 2.64 6.40 -10.66
N ILE A 106 1.47 6.44 -11.24
CA ILE A 106 0.87 7.66 -11.83
C ILE A 106 0.31 8.61 -10.77
N ILE A 107 0.13 8.15 -9.54
CA ILE A 107 -0.44 8.94 -8.44
C ILE A 107 0.58 9.89 -7.82
N GLN A 108 0.08 10.96 -7.18
CA GLN A 108 0.82 11.82 -6.27
C GLN A 108 0.37 11.49 -4.84
N PRO A 109 1.12 10.66 -4.10
CA PRO A 109 0.69 10.23 -2.77
C PRO A 109 1.01 11.28 -1.70
N ASP A 110 0.27 11.27 -0.59
CA ASP A 110 0.59 12.04 0.61
C ASP A 110 1.69 11.37 1.44
N LEU A 111 1.84 10.05 1.31
CA LEU A 111 2.83 9.24 2.02
C LEU A 111 3.27 8.05 1.17
N CYS A 112 4.57 7.81 1.15
CA CYS A 112 5.15 6.58 0.61
C CYS A 112 5.65 5.68 1.74
N ILE A 113 5.50 4.34 1.58
CA ILE A 113 6.02 3.38 2.57
C ILE A 113 6.72 2.25 1.83
N ILE A 114 8.02 2.07 2.05
CA ILE A 114 8.80 0.95 1.48
C ILE A 114 9.06 -0.06 2.58
N THR A 115 8.39 -1.20 2.54
CA THR A 115 8.41 -2.16 3.66
C THR A 115 9.78 -2.77 3.88
N ASN A 116 10.36 -3.37 2.85
CA ASN A 116 11.71 -3.93 2.87
C ASN A 116 12.25 -4.16 1.45
N ILE A 117 13.53 -4.51 1.37
CA ILE A 117 14.21 -4.90 0.14
C ILE A 117 14.79 -6.30 0.32
N GLY A 118 14.42 -7.20 -0.57
CA GLY A 118 14.92 -8.55 -0.72
C GLY A 118 15.10 -8.91 -2.18
N PHE A 119 15.69 -10.04 -2.47
CA PHE A 119 15.78 -10.59 -3.81
C PHE A 119 14.41 -11.12 -4.24
N ASP A 120 13.86 -10.52 -5.28
CA ASP A 120 12.59 -10.89 -5.91
C ASP A 120 12.52 -10.28 -7.30
N HIS A 121 11.86 -10.97 -8.24
CA HIS A 121 11.72 -10.51 -9.62
C HIS A 121 13.04 -10.00 -10.26
N MET A 122 14.15 -10.68 -9.99
CA MET A 122 15.51 -10.23 -10.37
C MET A 122 15.67 -10.01 -11.88
N GLN A 123 14.96 -10.76 -12.69
CA GLN A 123 14.92 -10.59 -14.15
C GLN A 123 14.40 -9.21 -14.60
N TYR A 124 13.59 -8.53 -13.77
CA TYR A 124 13.03 -7.21 -14.07
C TYR A 124 13.63 -6.09 -13.24
N LEU A 125 13.93 -6.36 -11.96
CA LEU A 125 14.35 -5.35 -11.00
C LEU A 125 15.87 -5.26 -10.84
N GLY A 126 16.60 -6.24 -11.39
CA GLY A 126 18.04 -6.35 -11.29
C GLY A 126 18.53 -7.37 -10.27
N ASP A 127 19.79 -7.71 -10.35
CA ASP A 127 20.47 -8.80 -9.68
C ASP A 127 21.12 -8.42 -8.35
N THR A 128 20.94 -7.19 -7.89
CA THR A 128 21.49 -6.70 -6.61
C THR A 128 20.45 -5.94 -5.79
N LEU A 129 20.54 -6.02 -4.47
CA LEU A 129 19.65 -5.28 -3.58
C LEU A 129 19.63 -3.75 -3.83
N PRO A 130 20.76 -3.09 -4.14
CA PRO A 130 20.74 -1.67 -4.52
C PRO A 130 19.98 -1.38 -5.82
N LYS A 131 20.03 -2.26 -6.84
CA LYS A 131 19.25 -2.10 -8.07
C LYS A 131 17.75 -2.22 -7.77
N ILE A 132 17.35 -3.25 -7.04
CA ILE A 132 15.97 -3.46 -6.59
C ILE A 132 15.48 -2.27 -5.75
N ALA A 133 16.32 -1.77 -4.83
CA ALA A 133 16.02 -0.59 -4.04
C ALA A 133 15.80 0.67 -4.90
N LYS A 134 16.57 0.84 -5.98
CA LYS A 134 16.44 1.96 -6.92
C LYS A 134 15.10 1.93 -7.65
N GLU A 135 14.64 0.75 -8.10
CA GLU A 135 13.33 0.60 -8.71
C GLU A 135 12.19 0.93 -7.73
N LYS A 136 12.28 0.42 -6.48
CA LYS A 136 11.28 0.74 -5.45
C LYS A 136 11.33 2.21 -5.01
N ALA A 137 12.50 2.83 -4.97
CA ALA A 137 12.66 4.26 -4.68
C ALA A 137 12.03 5.17 -5.75
N GLY A 138 11.66 4.63 -6.91
CA GLY A 138 10.98 5.37 -7.97
C GLY A 138 9.62 5.94 -7.60
N ILE A 139 8.99 5.43 -6.53
CA ILE A 139 7.72 5.97 -6.02
C ILE A 139 7.89 7.23 -5.17
N ILE A 140 9.11 7.53 -4.72
CA ILE A 140 9.37 8.70 -3.87
C ILE A 140 9.25 9.95 -4.73
N LYS A 141 8.26 10.77 -4.44
CA LYS A 141 7.92 12.01 -5.16
C LYS A 141 8.49 13.23 -4.43
N GLU A 142 8.53 14.35 -5.13
CA GLU A 142 9.04 15.61 -4.60
C GLU A 142 8.22 16.05 -3.38
N GLY A 143 8.91 16.36 -2.28
CA GLY A 143 8.31 16.84 -1.04
C GLY A 143 7.51 15.79 -0.25
N VAL A 144 7.23 14.60 -0.82
CA VAL A 144 6.40 13.59 -0.18
C VAL A 144 7.21 12.78 0.83
N PRO A 145 6.77 12.68 2.10
CA PRO A 145 7.47 11.89 3.09
C PRO A 145 7.45 10.39 2.72
N VAL A 146 8.55 9.71 3.06
CA VAL A 146 8.68 8.27 2.86
C VAL A 146 9.15 7.56 4.12
N VAL A 147 8.42 6.54 4.53
CA VAL A 147 8.81 5.62 5.61
C VAL A 147 9.48 4.39 5.01
N ILE A 148 10.68 4.09 5.48
CA ILE A 148 11.44 2.90 5.09
C ILE A 148 11.44 1.92 6.27
N GLY A 149 10.84 0.75 6.10
CA GLY A 149 10.72 -0.25 7.16
C GLY A 149 12.07 -0.82 7.56
N ARG A 150 12.77 -1.48 6.65
CA ARG A 150 14.11 -2.04 6.92
C ARG A 150 15.06 -1.74 5.75
N ALA A 151 16.16 -1.04 6.04
CA ALA A 151 17.25 -0.82 5.10
C ALA A 151 18.60 -0.67 5.81
N LYS A 152 19.65 -1.30 5.27
CA LYS A 152 21.03 -1.22 5.78
C LYS A 152 22.02 -0.98 4.64
N GLY A 153 23.21 -0.48 4.96
CA GLY A 153 24.34 -0.35 4.03
C GLY A 153 23.99 0.40 2.73
N HIS A 154 24.32 -0.21 1.61
CA HIS A 154 24.08 0.38 0.28
C HIS A 154 22.60 0.62 -0.04
N VAL A 155 21.70 -0.25 0.44
CA VAL A 155 20.24 -0.07 0.27
C VAL A 155 19.77 1.20 0.97
N LYS A 156 20.19 1.43 2.22
CA LYS A 156 19.88 2.67 2.96
C LYS A 156 20.37 3.91 2.20
N ARG A 157 21.59 3.83 1.65
CA ARG A 157 22.18 4.94 0.87
C ARG A 157 21.33 5.30 -0.36
N VAL A 158 20.76 4.32 -1.07
CA VAL A 158 19.88 4.55 -2.23
C VAL A 158 18.69 5.44 -1.83
N PHE A 159 18.00 5.11 -0.75
CA PHE A 159 16.84 5.89 -0.29
C PHE A 159 17.23 7.28 0.22
N THR A 160 18.34 7.38 0.97
CA THR A 160 18.84 8.67 1.43
C THR A 160 19.17 9.61 0.27
N ILE A 161 19.84 9.11 -0.78
CA ILE A 161 20.19 9.90 -1.97
C ILE A 161 18.92 10.31 -2.72
N LYS A 162 17.98 9.38 -2.93
CA LYS A 162 16.73 9.67 -3.62
C LYS A 162 15.90 10.73 -2.86
N GLY A 163 15.75 10.57 -1.55
CA GLY A 163 15.02 11.55 -0.71
C GLY A 163 15.62 12.94 -0.81
N LYS A 164 16.95 13.06 -0.67
CA LYS A 164 17.65 14.34 -0.84
C LYS A 164 17.42 14.95 -2.23
N LYS A 165 17.46 14.13 -3.29
CA LYS A 165 17.29 14.59 -4.68
C LYS A 165 15.91 15.22 -4.93
N VAL A 166 14.87 14.72 -4.25
CA VAL A 166 13.49 15.16 -4.46
C VAL A 166 12.90 15.86 -3.21
N ASN A 167 13.76 16.36 -2.31
CA ASN A 167 13.36 17.02 -1.06
C ASN A 167 12.31 16.26 -0.24
N ALA A 168 12.31 14.92 -0.32
CA ALA A 168 11.40 14.06 0.42
C ALA A 168 11.96 13.76 1.81
N PRO A 169 11.21 13.99 2.90
CA PRO A 169 11.59 13.53 4.23
C PRO A 169 11.68 11.98 4.26
N VAL A 170 12.84 11.43 4.66
CA VAL A 170 13.07 9.99 4.74
C VAL A 170 13.12 9.56 6.20
N ILE A 171 12.17 8.73 6.60
CA ILE A 171 12.01 8.21 7.94
C ILE A 171 12.36 6.71 7.92
N TYR A 172 13.33 6.29 8.73
CA TYR A 172 13.68 4.88 8.88
C TYR A 172 12.98 4.32 10.11
N ALA A 173 11.98 3.46 9.93
CA ALA A 173 11.18 2.88 11.02
C ALA A 173 12.04 2.17 12.07
N GLN A 174 13.11 1.47 11.64
CA GLN A 174 14.04 0.80 12.55
C GLN A 174 14.89 1.76 13.44
N SER A 175 14.90 3.06 13.12
CA SER A 175 15.63 4.08 13.90
C SER A 175 14.70 4.84 14.87
N ILE A 176 13.40 4.61 14.75
CA ILE A 176 12.42 5.06 15.73
C ILE A 176 12.53 4.06 16.88
N ALA A 177 12.83 4.55 18.10
CA ALA A 177 12.82 3.71 19.28
C ALA A 177 11.48 2.95 19.33
N PRO A 178 11.45 1.67 19.76
CA PRO A 178 10.20 0.97 19.91
C PRO A 178 9.31 1.85 20.82
N TYR A 179 8.35 2.52 20.21
CA TYR A 179 7.33 3.19 20.98
C TYR A 179 6.72 2.10 21.84
N ASN A 180 6.82 2.28 23.15
CA ASN A 180 6.03 1.52 24.05
C ASN A 180 4.58 1.81 23.63
N CYS A 181 3.86 0.82 23.09
CA CYS A 181 2.47 1.00 22.68
C CYS A 181 1.63 1.65 23.77
N MET A 182 2.04 1.46 25.02
CA MET A 182 1.43 2.09 26.21
C MET A 182 1.64 3.62 26.26
N ASP A 183 2.79 4.14 25.79
CA ASP A 183 3.03 5.60 25.77
C ASP A 183 2.22 6.30 24.67
N TRP A 184 2.00 5.62 23.54
CA TRP A 184 1.15 6.13 22.47
C TRP A 184 -0.34 6.12 22.88
N LEU A 185 -0.77 5.08 23.59
CA LEU A 185 -2.11 4.99 24.16
C LEU A 185 -2.35 5.99 25.30
N SER A 186 -1.31 6.40 26.02
CA SER A 186 -1.41 7.48 27.02
C SER A 186 -1.51 8.86 26.38
N TYR A 187 -0.98 9.04 25.18
CA TYR A 187 -1.05 10.31 24.42
C TYR A 187 -2.40 10.47 23.71
N SER A 188 -3.03 9.39 23.29
CA SER A 188 -4.38 9.41 22.75
C SER A 188 -5.39 9.33 23.88
N GLN A 189 -5.90 10.45 24.35
CA GLN A 189 -6.91 10.54 25.43
C GLN A 189 -8.30 9.96 25.07
N SER A 190 -8.45 9.18 24.00
CA SER A 190 -9.71 8.55 23.69
C SER A 190 -9.78 7.11 24.25
N GLN A 191 -10.53 6.93 25.33
CA GLN A 191 -10.91 5.59 25.83
C GLN A 191 -11.52 4.72 24.73
N GLU A 192 -12.24 5.31 23.79
CA GLU A 192 -12.88 4.65 22.66
C GLU A 192 -11.87 3.97 21.70
N LEU A 193 -10.70 4.58 21.48
CA LEU A 193 -9.65 3.96 20.65
C LEU A 193 -9.03 2.76 21.37
N ARG A 194 -8.88 2.83 22.70
CA ARG A 194 -8.38 1.69 23.50
C ARG A 194 -9.34 0.51 23.47
N GLU A 195 -10.64 0.75 23.63
CA GLU A 195 -11.65 -0.31 23.60
C GLU A 195 -11.73 -0.96 22.21
N ARG A 196 -11.69 -0.19 21.15
CA ARG A 196 -11.68 -0.71 19.78
C ARG A 196 -10.43 -1.53 19.46
N LEU A 197 -9.24 -1.07 19.86
CA LEU A 197 -7.98 -1.82 19.68
C LEU A 197 -7.97 -3.11 20.51
N THR A 198 -8.51 -3.11 21.74
CA THR A 198 -8.64 -4.30 22.57
C THR A 198 -9.61 -5.30 21.94
N ASN A 199 -10.74 -4.85 21.43
CA ASN A 199 -11.72 -5.69 20.74
C ASN A 199 -11.16 -6.30 19.44
N ILE A 200 -10.41 -5.53 18.64
CA ILE A 200 -9.74 -6.04 17.45
C ILE A 200 -8.69 -7.11 17.82
N GLN A 201 -7.92 -6.86 18.87
CA GLN A 201 -6.93 -7.81 19.37
C GLN A 201 -7.58 -9.10 19.86
N GLN A 202 -8.71 -9.01 20.54
CA GLN A 202 -9.47 -10.14 21.03
C GLN A 202 -10.10 -10.96 19.90
N THR A 203 -10.68 -10.28 18.90
CA THR A 203 -11.24 -10.92 17.71
C THR A 203 -10.16 -11.64 16.88
N LEU A 204 -8.96 -11.07 16.79
CA LEU A 204 -7.82 -11.70 16.12
C LEU A 204 -7.33 -12.95 16.88
N TYR A 205 -7.27 -12.91 18.23
CA TYR A 205 -6.91 -14.07 19.05
C TYR A 205 -7.95 -15.19 18.90
N GLU A 206 -9.23 -14.88 19.01
CA GLU A 206 -10.32 -15.86 18.87
C GLU A 206 -10.38 -16.49 17.47
N SER A 207 -10.01 -15.75 16.42
CA SER A 207 -9.95 -16.29 15.05
C SER A 207 -8.74 -17.22 14.78
N VAL A 208 -7.73 -17.19 15.66
CA VAL A 208 -6.53 -18.05 15.56
C VAL A 208 -6.68 -19.34 16.35
N GLU A 209 -7.51 -19.36 17.41
CA GLU A 209 -7.74 -20.57 18.23
C GLU A 209 -8.78 -21.54 17.64
N VAL A 210 -9.44 -21.21 16.52
CA VAL A 210 -10.50 -22.04 15.87
C VAL A 210 -9.95 -22.85 14.68
N LYS A 211 -8.63 -23.15 14.65
CA LYS A 211 -8.09 -24.10 13.65
C LYS A 211 -7.20 -25.14 14.30
#